data_9c5c9835c7c16ee7c9585c2da6fa1b9a
#
_entry.id   9c5c9835c7c16ee7c9585c2da6fa1b9a
#
_cell.length_a   1.000
_cell.length_b   1.000
_cell.length_c   1.000
_cell.angle_alpha   90.00
_cell.angle_beta   90.00
_cell.angle_gamma   90.00
#
_symmetry.space_group_name_H-M   'P 1'
#
loop_
_entity.id
_entity.type
_entity.pdbx_description
1 polymer ?
#
loop_
_entity_poly.entity_id
_entity_poly.type
_entity_poly.pdbx_seq_one_letter_code
_entity_poly.pdbx_strand_id
1 'polypeptide(L)'
;MGYILWSHIKFRKDRMLVFMRSFCMQTGVFFMLQIKNLSMFHLSDLTELIKNLDFVVNPGEKVAIIGDEGTGKSSLIRYLNHDKLVEDYVSINADYVNHFVSVGYLPQILPEAFNKISVQEYIYLGEDPNFLRYDLMYKLASELNFSVDKMHSPQIMQSLSGGEKIKVQLIKILMQDPDLLLLDEPTNDLDLNTMLWLENFIVGSPLTIVYVSHDEEFLKKTATKIIHLELLHQRTKPRATVENLRYVDYIEQRESKFQHEEMIARKQREDYKKKMEKHQQIERKVHQDLNNTKNDAMGRLLKKKMASVKATGKRFEREKIEFVELPVTGDKILVKFLNMKKIELNKTILDWQNYSIKIENRNLISSIDIHIKTGEKIGITGANGVGKSTLLTEIKQELIKRSDIHVGFMPQNYTKNINLTQTPIEFLTHSGERDEKTQIMTYLGSLRYTTEEMTHRLNQLSGGQLAKLWLAKFDLQGVNILLLDEPTRNFSPVSQPELLSLFKKFKGTIISVSHDRVFLDTVCDKIYELNPTRLKRIR
;
A
#
# COMPACT_ATOMS: atom_id res chain seq x y z
N MET A 1 -35.54 13.78 30.05
CA MET A 1 -34.65 14.84 30.54
C MET A 1 -33.26 14.83 29.87
N GLY A 2 -32.75 13.71 29.41
CA GLY A 2 -31.44 13.65 28.71
C GLY A 2 -31.37 14.30 27.32
N TYR A 3 -32.44 14.28 26.56
CA TYR A 3 -32.48 14.86 25.20
C TYR A 3 -32.45 16.39 25.15
N ILE A 4 -33.01 17.06 26.15
CA ILE A 4 -33.05 18.54 26.21
C ILE A 4 -31.68 19.12 26.60
N LEU A 5 -30.93 18.43 27.44
CA LEU A 5 -29.55 18.83 27.78
C LEU A 5 -28.59 18.67 26.59
N TRP A 6 -28.78 17.64 25.76
CA TRP A 6 -27.94 17.39 24.58
C TRP A 6 -28.15 18.44 23.47
N SER A 7 -29.40 18.84 23.22
CA SER A 7 -29.71 19.88 22.24
C SER A 7 -29.16 21.26 22.65
N HIS A 8 -29.20 21.58 23.93
CA HIS A 8 -28.62 22.84 24.45
C HIS A 8 -27.09 22.88 24.42
N ILE A 9 -26.42 21.71 24.57
CA ILE A 9 -24.97 21.60 24.47
C ILE A 9 -24.54 21.75 23.01
N LYS A 10 -25.25 21.15 22.05
CA LYS A 10 -24.94 21.26 20.61
C LYS A 10 -25.22 22.68 20.09
N PHE A 11 -26.32 23.31 20.47
CA PHE A 11 -26.64 24.69 20.11
C PHE A 11 -25.61 25.71 20.64
N ARG A 12 -25.06 25.49 21.83
CA ARG A 12 -23.89 26.24 22.32
C ARG A 12 -22.64 25.95 21.50
N LYS A 13 -22.45 24.70 21.05
CA LYS A 13 -21.29 24.26 20.28
C LYS A 13 -21.26 24.90 18.90
N ASP A 14 -22.39 25.00 18.19
CA ASP A 14 -22.48 25.60 16.86
C ASP A 14 -22.32 27.11 16.89
N ARG A 15 -22.93 27.80 17.83
CA ARG A 15 -22.66 29.23 18.08
C ARG A 15 -21.22 29.48 18.55
N MET A 16 -20.69 28.60 19.36
CA MET A 16 -19.31 28.65 19.82
C MET A 16 -18.33 28.37 18.66
N LEU A 17 -18.66 27.48 17.72
CA LEU A 17 -17.92 27.21 16.49
C LEU A 17 -17.86 28.45 15.58
N VAL A 18 -18.99 29.09 15.30
CA VAL A 18 -19.07 30.34 14.51
C VAL A 18 -18.34 31.48 15.22
N PHE A 19 -18.51 31.59 16.53
CA PHE A 19 -17.81 32.57 17.35
C PHE A 19 -16.30 32.33 17.39
N MET A 20 -15.87 31.08 17.58
CA MET A 20 -14.45 30.70 17.57
C MET A 20 -13.81 30.91 16.19
N ARG A 21 -14.49 30.56 15.09
CA ARG A 21 -14.02 30.88 13.73
C ARG A 21 -13.84 32.37 13.53
N SER A 22 -14.83 33.17 13.93
CA SER A 22 -14.77 34.65 13.86
C SER A 22 -13.71 35.23 14.80
N PHE A 23 -13.59 34.73 16.01
CA PHE A 23 -12.60 35.16 17.00
C PHE A 23 -11.18 34.80 16.58
N CYS A 24 -10.95 33.60 16.05
CA CYS A 24 -9.64 33.18 15.54
C CYS A 24 -9.22 34.00 14.32
N MET A 25 -10.15 34.37 13.42
CA MET A 25 -9.86 35.28 12.31
C MET A 25 -9.45 36.69 12.81
N GLN A 26 -9.99 37.15 13.94
CA GLN A 26 -9.66 38.47 14.52
C GLN A 26 -8.38 38.46 15.37
N THR A 27 -8.04 37.33 15.99
CA THR A 27 -6.91 37.20 16.93
C THR A 27 -5.62 36.64 16.32
N GLY A 28 -5.64 36.22 15.05
CA GLY A 28 -4.49 35.64 14.38
C GLY A 28 -4.09 34.25 14.92
N VAL A 29 -4.98 33.60 15.68
CA VAL A 29 -4.77 32.19 16.09
C VAL A 29 -4.98 31.33 14.88
N PHE A 30 -3.89 30.77 14.34
CA PHE A 30 -3.94 29.89 13.19
C PHE A 30 -4.52 28.53 13.58
N PHE A 31 -5.55 28.10 12.87
CA PHE A 31 -5.97 26.69 12.89
C PHE A 31 -4.80 25.86 12.40
N MET A 32 -4.21 25.05 13.27
CA MET A 32 -3.12 24.15 12.88
C MET A 32 -3.18 22.89 13.71
N LEU A 33 -2.64 21.82 13.15
CA LEU A 33 -2.34 20.60 13.86
C LEU A 33 -0.82 20.45 13.90
N GLN A 34 -0.28 20.29 15.09
CA GLN A 34 1.15 20.09 15.31
C GLN A 34 1.41 18.81 16.08
N ILE A 35 2.34 18.03 15.59
CA ILE A 35 2.89 16.87 16.30
C ILE A 35 4.39 17.05 16.45
N LYS A 36 4.90 16.76 17.65
CA LYS A 36 6.34 16.71 17.95
C LYS A 36 6.70 15.42 18.65
N ASN A 37 7.91 14.93 18.34
CA ASN A 37 8.53 13.75 18.97
C ASN A 37 7.65 12.49 18.91
N LEU A 38 6.83 12.33 17.86
CA LEU A 38 5.93 11.20 17.75
C LEU A 38 6.73 9.91 17.56
N SER A 39 6.57 9.00 18.51
CA SER A 39 7.05 7.62 18.41
C SER A 39 5.91 6.66 18.68
N MET A 40 5.77 5.65 17.82
CA MET A 40 4.74 4.62 17.90
C MET A 40 5.36 3.23 17.92
N PHE A 41 4.93 2.39 18.88
CA PHE A 41 5.38 1.01 19.05
C PHE A 41 4.18 0.07 19.06
N HIS A 42 4.27 -1.02 18.33
CA HIS A 42 3.27 -2.06 18.37
C HIS A 42 3.34 -2.83 19.70
N LEU A 43 2.21 -3.01 20.41
CA LEU A 43 2.21 -3.59 21.76
C LEU A 43 2.51 -5.08 21.78
N SER A 44 2.21 -5.84 20.72
CA SER A 44 2.37 -7.30 20.71
C SER A 44 3.82 -7.77 20.60
N ASP A 45 4.65 -7.04 19.83
CA ASP A 45 6.02 -7.43 19.51
C ASP A 45 7.05 -6.31 19.74
N LEU A 46 6.60 -5.17 20.28
CA LEU A 46 7.39 -3.97 20.54
C LEU A 46 8.11 -3.41 19.29
N THR A 47 7.61 -3.73 18.09
CA THR A 47 8.15 -3.19 16.86
C THR A 47 7.94 -1.69 16.79
N GLU A 48 9.00 -0.92 16.56
CA GLU A 48 8.94 0.53 16.39
C GLU A 48 8.39 0.83 14.98
N LEU A 49 7.18 1.40 14.89
CA LEU A 49 6.51 1.77 13.65
C LEU A 49 6.92 3.15 13.16
N ILE A 50 6.97 4.11 14.08
CA ILE A 50 7.33 5.51 13.83
C ILE A 50 8.32 5.96 14.91
N LYS A 51 9.33 6.72 14.50
CA LYS A 51 10.37 7.24 15.39
C LYS A 51 10.55 8.74 15.20
N ASN A 52 10.40 9.50 16.27
CA ASN A 52 10.69 10.94 16.34
C ASN A 52 10.14 11.73 15.13
N LEU A 53 8.88 11.53 14.79
CA LEU A 53 8.22 12.25 13.71
C LEU A 53 7.71 13.61 14.20
N ASP A 54 8.14 14.67 13.52
CA ASP A 54 7.69 16.04 13.73
C ASP A 54 7.02 16.57 12.47
N PHE A 55 5.81 17.12 12.59
CA PHE A 55 5.16 17.81 11.47
C PHE A 55 4.08 18.78 11.94
N VAL A 56 3.77 19.72 11.05
CA VAL A 56 2.67 20.69 11.21
C VAL A 56 1.77 20.57 9.99
N VAL A 57 0.47 20.64 10.20
CA VAL A 57 -0.55 20.74 9.14
C VAL A 57 -1.20 22.13 9.23
N ASN A 58 -1.01 22.93 8.18
CA ASN A 58 -1.57 24.26 8.10
C ASN A 58 -2.94 24.27 7.41
N PRO A 59 -3.75 25.32 7.60
CA PRO A 59 -5.03 25.45 6.91
C PRO A 59 -4.91 25.35 5.39
N GLY A 60 -5.79 24.56 4.80
CA GLY A 60 -5.85 24.36 3.35
C GLY A 60 -4.81 23.41 2.76
N GLU A 61 -3.83 22.93 3.54
CA GLU A 61 -2.86 21.94 3.07
C GLU A 61 -3.54 20.61 2.74
N LYS A 62 -3.00 19.92 1.71
CA LYS A 62 -3.37 18.56 1.30
C LYS A 62 -2.20 17.65 1.60
N VAL A 63 -2.24 17.03 2.78
CA VAL A 63 -1.14 16.21 3.31
C VAL A 63 -1.38 14.75 2.98
N ALA A 64 -0.53 14.18 2.17
CA ALA A 64 -0.56 12.76 1.85
C ALA A 64 0.40 11.97 2.76
N ILE A 65 -0.11 10.96 3.45
CA ILE A 65 0.68 9.98 4.20
C ILE A 65 0.89 8.78 3.30
N ILE A 66 2.14 8.53 2.92
CA ILE A 66 2.52 7.42 2.06
C ILE A 66 3.49 6.48 2.77
N GLY A 67 3.66 5.29 2.25
CA GLY A 67 4.59 4.28 2.78
C GLY A 67 4.06 2.88 2.58
N ASP A 68 4.90 1.91 2.93
CA ASP A 68 4.56 0.50 2.78
C ASP A 68 3.47 0.06 3.77
N GLU A 69 2.88 -1.09 3.51
CA GLU A 69 1.91 -1.69 4.43
C GLU A 69 2.59 -2.07 5.75
N GLY A 70 1.91 -1.82 6.87
CA GLY A 70 2.45 -2.08 8.21
C GLY A 70 3.39 -1.00 8.76
N THR A 71 3.60 0.14 8.07
CA THR A 71 4.43 1.26 8.56
C THR A 71 3.72 2.18 9.55
N GLY A 72 2.46 1.89 9.91
CA GLY A 72 1.71 2.69 10.88
C GLY A 72 0.89 3.85 10.29
N LYS A 73 0.65 3.91 8.96
CA LYS A 73 -0.15 4.98 8.32
C LYS A 73 -1.56 5.11 8.91
N SER A 74 -2.31 4.00 8.95
CA SER A 74 -3.66 3.98 9.51
C SER A 74 -3.67 4.24 11.02
N SER A 75 -2.63 3.81 11.75
CA SER A 75 -2.49 4.13 13.17
C SER A 75 -2.24 5.62 13.37
N LEU A 76 -1.43 6.25 12.51
CA LEU A 76 -1.19 7.70 12.56
C LEU A 76 -2.47 8.48 12.30
N ILE A 77 -3.22 8.18 11.23
CA ILE A 77 -4.44 8.93 10.90
C ILE A 77 -5.55 8.73 11.95
N ARG A 78 -5.66 7.53 12.55
CA ARG A 78 -6.56 7.28 13.69
C ARG A 78 -6.15 8.08 14.93
N TYR A 79 -4.86 8.15 15.21
CA TYR A 79 -4.35 8.98 16.32
C TYR A 79 -4.68 10.45 16.12
N LEU A 80 -4.58 10.97 14.88
CA LEU A 80 -5.00 12.33 14.54
C LEU A 80 -6.50 12.56 14.78
N ASN A 81 -7.32 11.53 14.64
CA ASN A 81 -8.76 11.56 14.94
C ASN A 81 -9.09 11.36 16.42
N HIS A 82 -8.09 11.25 17.31
CA HIS A 82 -8.30 10.90 18.72
C HIS A 82 -9.07 9.58 18.94
N ASP A 83 -8.87 8.60 18.04
CA ASP A 83 -9.47 7.28 18.19
C ASP A 83 -8.73 6.50 19.28
N LYS A 84 -9.38 6.35 20.44
CA LYS A 84 -8.82 5.65 21.60
C LYS A 84 -8.51 4.17 21.32
N LEU A 85 -9.17 3.55 20.34
CA LEU A 85 -8.92 2.17 19.96
C LEU A 85 -7.49 1.94 19.42
N VAL A 86 -6.78 3.00 19.03
CA VAL A 86 -5.37 2.91 18.63
C VAL A 86 -4.49 2.50 19.81
N GLU A 87 -4.81 2.98 21.01
CA GLU A 87 -4.05 2.69 22.22
C GLU A 87 -4.15 1.22 22.67
N ASP A 88 -5.14 0.48 22.17
CA ASP A 88 -5.30 -0.95 22.48
C ASP A 88 -4.22 -1.82 21.83
N TYR A 89 -3.58 -1.35 20.73
CA TYR A 89 -2.58 -2.12 20.00
C TYR A 89 -1.29 -1.36 19.68
N VAL A 90 -1.23 -0.04 19.93
CA VAL A 90 -0.05 0.81 19.70
C VAL A 90 0.22 1.67 20.94
N SER A 91 1.44 1.62 21.46
CA SER A 91 1.94 2.59 22.45
C SER A 91 2.40 3.85 21.73
N ILE A 92 1.92 5.01 22.15
CA ILE A 92 2.16 6.29 21.50
C ILE A 92 2.78 7.27 22.49
N ASN A 93 3.85 7.92 22.06
CA ASN A 93 4.48 9.03 22.79
C ASN A 93 4.61 10.21 21.82
N ALA A 94 3.95 11.32 22.11
CA ALA A 94 3.98 12.52 21.26
C ALA A 94 3.49 13.76 22.03
N ASP A 95 3.99 14.92 21.63
CA ASP A 95 3.37 16.20 21.94
C ASP A 95 2.38 16.55 20.83
N TYR A 96 1.08 16.55 21.13
CA TYR A 96 0.00 16.77 20.16
C TYR A 96 -0.77 18.04 20.47
N VAL A 97 -0.86 18.94 19.49
CA VAL A 97 -1.66 20.17 19.54
C VAL A 97 -2.56 20.20 18.32
N ASN A 98 -3.87 20.33 18.52
CA ASN A 98 -4.86 20.48 17.47
C ASN A 98 -5.78 21.66 17.76
N HIS A 99 -5.79 22.63 16.86
CA HIS A 99 -6.66 23.81 16.91
C HIS A 99 -7.86 23.74 15.96
N PHE A 100 -7.97 22.66 15.16
CA PHE A 100 -9.18 22.42 14.36
C PHE A 100 -10.33 22.04 15.29
N VAL A 101 -11.49 22.61 15.04
CA VAL A 101 -12.67 22.46 15.92
C VAL A 101 -13.55 21.31 15.50
N SER A 102 -13.69 21.10 14.17
CA SER A 102 -14.49 20.03 13.59
C SER A 102 -13.63 19.13 12.72
N VAL A 103 -13.53 17.85 13.10
CA VAL A 103 -12.76 16.85 12.38
C VAL A 103 -13.71 15.84 11.76
N GLY A 104 -13.64 15.69 10.43
CA GLY A 104 -14.31 14.63 9.71
C GLY A 104 -13.34 13.46 9.48
N TYR A 105 -13.76 12.24 9.74
CA TYR A 105 -12.94 11.05 9.57
C TYR A 105 -13.62 9.98 8.72
N LEU A 106 -12.97 9.58 7.64
CA LEU A 106 -13.34 8.44 6.81
C LEU A 106 -12.41 7.27 7.13
N PRO A 107 -12.88 6.21 7.81
CA PRO A 107 -12.08 5.03 8.09
C PRO A 107 -11.91 4.15 6.85
N GLN A 108 -10.82 3.42 6.76
CA GLN A 108 -10.57 2.42 5.71
C GLN A 108 -11.66 1.35 5.66
N ILE A 109 -12.13 0.91 6.82
CA ILE A 109 -13.20 -0.09 6.96
C ILE A 109 -14.27 0.49 7.88
N LEU A 110 -15.52 0.47 7.42
CA LEU A 110 -16.65 0.89 8.25
C LEU A 110 -16.75 -0.03 9.48
N PRO A 111 -16.78 0.53 10.71
CA PRO A 111 -16.92 -0.26 11.94
C PRO A 111 -18.14 -1.18 11.88
N GLU A 112 -18.00 -2.41 12.38
CA GLU A 112 -19.06 -3.44 12.31
C GLU A 112 -20.39 -3.01 12.91
N ALA A 113 -20.38 -2.19 13.96
CA ALA A 113 -21.57 -1.64 14.57
C ALA A 113 -22.47 -0.91 13.57
N PHE A 114 -21.89 -0.21 12.59
CA PHE A 114 -22.63 0.52 11.57
C PHE A 114 -23.09 -0.35 10.39
N ASN A 115 -22.54 -1.54 10.23
CA ASN A 115 -22.96 -2.44 9.15
C ASN A 115 -24.41 -2.94 9.32
N LYS A 116 -24.91 -2.98 10.55
CA LYS A 116 -26.23 -3.54 10.89
C LYS A 116 -27.39 -2.53 10.87
N ILE A 117 -27.08 -1.24 10.82
CA ILE A 117 -28.10 -0.18 10.78
C ILE A 117 -28.47 0.16 9.33
N SER A 118 -29.62 0.78 9.13
CA SER A 118 -30.07 1.23 7.81
C SER A 118 -29.24 2.42 7.30
N VAL A 119 -29.24 2.63 5.98
CA VAL A 119 -28.59 3.79 5.35
C VAL A 119 -29.14 5.08 5.94
N GLN A 120 -30.46 5.16 6.10
CA GLN A 120 -31.13 6.30 6.70
C GLN A 120 -30.65 6.54 8.14
N GLU A 121 -30.68 5.52 8.99
CA GLU A 121 -30.20 5.62 10.38
C GLU A 121 -28.74 6.06 10.43
N TYR A 122 -27.89 5.53 9.55
CA TYR A 122 -26.48 5.91 9.50
C TYR A 122 -26.29 7.38 9.19
N ILE A 123 -26.98 7.92 8.17
CA ILE A 123 -26.86 9.34 7.77
C ILE A 123 -27.31 10.26 8.90
N TYR A 124 -28.42 9.93 9.55
CA TYR A 124 -29.00 10.77 10.60
C TYR A 124 -28.43 10.50 12.00
N LEU A 125 -27.60 9.49 12.17
CA LEU A 125 -27.02 9.12 13.47
C LEU A 125 -26.19 10.25 14.05
N GLY A 126 -26.59 10.74 15.23
CA GLY A 126 -25.91 11.83 15.93
C GLY A 126 -26.24 13.23 15.39
N GLU A 127 -27.14 13.34 14.41
CA GLU A 127 -27.56 14.61 13.83
C GLU A 127 -28.93 15.04 14.40
N ASP A 128 -29.12 16.36 14.56
CA ASP A 128 -30.42 16.95 14.84
C ASP A 128 -31.10 17.27 13.50
N PRO A 129 -32.30 16.71 13.21
CA PRO A 129 -33.01 16.93 11.95
C PRO A 129 -33.26 18.42 11.61
N ASN A 130 -33.34 19.28 12.63
CA ASN A 130 -33.58 20.72 12.44
C ASN A 130 -32.34 21.49 11.95
N PHE A 131 -31.14 20.90 12.09
CA PHE A 131 -29.86 21.53 11.71
C PHE A 131 -29.18 20.83 10.55
N LEU A 132 -29.81 19.81 9.97
CA LEU A 132 -29.27 19.10 8.82
C LEU A 132 -29.23 19.99 7.58
N ARG A 133 -28.10 19.99 6.90
CA ARG A 133 -27.91 20.65 5.62
C ARG A 133 -28.43 19.79 4.48
N TYR A 134 -29.75 19.69 4.36
CA TYR A 134 -30.41 18.89 3.31
C TYR A 134 -30.00 19.36 1.90
N ASP A 135 -29.82 20.67 1.70
CA ASP A 135 -29.33 21.26 0.46
C ASP A 135 -27.97 20.66 0.03
N LEU A 136 -27.04 20.62 0.97
CA LEU A 136 -25.70 20.05 0.75
C LEU A 136 -25.77 18.52 0.58
N MET A 137 -26.60 17.84 1.38
CA MET A 137 -26.80 16.40 1.30
C MET A 137 -27.27 15.97 -0.11
N TYR A 138 -28.31 16.60 -0.64
CA TYR A 138 -28.83 16.28 -1.97
C TYR A 138 -27.85 16.68 -3.07
N LYS A 139 -27.14 17.79 -2.92
CA LYS A 139 -26.08 18.20 -3.85
C LYS A 139 -24.98 17.14 -3.91
N LEU A 140 -24.43 16.73 -2.76
CA LEU A 140 -23.39 15.69 -2.69
C LEU A 140 -23.87 14.35 -3.22
N ALA A 141 -25.11 13.95 -2.93
CA ALA A 141 -25.69 12.73 -3.48
C ALA A 141 -25.74 12.75 -5.02
N SER A 142 -26.15 13.89 -5.59
CA SER A 142 -26.17 14.08 -7.05
C SER A 142 -24.76 14.03 -7.64
N GLU A 143 -23.81 14.75 -7.06
CA GLU A 143 -22.41 14.78 -7.52
C GLU A 143 -21.72 13.42 -7.45
N LEU A 144 -21.99 12.65 -6.38
CA LEU A 144 -21.47 11.29 -6.16
C LEU A 144 -22.25 10.23 -6.93
N ASN A 145 -23.29 10.62 -7.68
CA ASN A 145 -24.19 9.69 -8.36
C ASN A 145 -24.72 8.61 -7.41
N PHE A 146 -25.21 9.04 -6.24
CA PHE A 146 -25.84 8.17 -5.24
C PHE A 146 -27.34 8.44 -5.16
N SER A 147 -28.16 7.39 -5.30
CA SER A 147 -29.62 7.54 -5.33
C SER A 147 -30.18 8.12 -4.01
N VAL A 148 -30.98 9.17 -4.13
CA VAL A 148 -31.70 9.78 -3.01
C VAL A 148 -32.64 8.76 -2.35
N ASP A 149 -33.30 7.90 -3.14
CA ASP A 149 -34.19 6.86 -2.60
C ASP A 149 -33.42 5.88 -1.71
N LYS A 150 -32.16 5.56 -2.06
CA LYS A 150 -31.31 4.73 -1.22
C LYS A 150 -30.93 5.42 0.08
N MET A 151 -30.79 6.75 0.10
CA MET A 151 -30.46 7.50 1.32
C MET A 151 -31.57 7.41 2.38
N HIS A 152 -32.81 7.34 1.94
CA HIS A 152 -33.98 7.24 2.80
C HIS A 152 -34.51 5.81 2.93
N SER A 153 -33.77 4.83 2.43
CA SER A 153 -34.21 3.44 2.44
C SER A 153 -33.91 2.72 3.75
N PRO A 154 -34.71 1.72 4.13
CA PRO A 154 -34.42 0.83 5.25
C PRO A 154 -33.32 -0.19 4.93
N GLN A 155 -32.69 -0.10 3.77
CA GLN A 155 -31.59 -0.97 3.36
C GLN A 155 -30.43 -0.86 4.35
N ILE A 156 -29.91 -1.99 4.83
CA ILE A 156 -28.80 -1.99 5.79
C ILE A 156 -27.47 -1.66 5.12
N MET A 157 -26.59 -0.97 5.85
CA MET A 157 -25.27 -0.55 5.33
C MET A 157 -24.43 -1.74 4.84
N GLN A 158 -24.57 -2.92 5.45
CA GLN A 158 -23.84 -4.13 5.03
C GLN A 158 -24.14 -4.56 3.59
N SER A 159 -25.37 -4.31 3.10
CA SER A 159 -25.79 -4.71 1.76
C SER A 159 -25.33 -3.77 0.64
N LEU A 160 -24.76 -2.61 0.99
CA LEU A 160 -24.16 -1.70 0.04
C LEU A 160 -22.81 -2.24 -0.46
N SER A 161 -22.49 -1.94 -1.72
CA SER A 161 -21.13 -2.15 -2.25
C SER A 161 -20.11 -1.29 -1.51
N GLY A 162 -18.81 -1.65 -1.57
CA GLY A 162 -17.74 -0.88 -0.94
C GLY A 162 -17.76 0.59 -1.34
N GLY A 163 -17.88 0.88 -2.65
CA GLY A 163 -17.95 2.25 -3.16
C GLY A 163 -19.20 3.01 -2.69
N GLU A 164 -20.36 2.35 -2.61
CA GLU A 164 -21.58 2.99 -2.08
C GLU A 164 -21.44 3.33 -0.59
N LYS A 165 -20.79 2.47 0.20
CA LYS A 165 -20.49 2.75 1.61
C LYS A 165 -19.62 4.01 1.77
N ILE A 166 -18.60 4.15 0.94
CA ILE A 166 -17.72 5.33 0.96
C ILE A 166 -18.51 6.59 0.57
N LYS A 167 -19.37 6.53 -0.47
CA LYS A 167 -20.22 7.66 -0.85
C LYS A 167 -21.12 8.12 0.29
N VAL A 168 -21.80 7.20 0.95
CA VAL A 168 -22.67 7.51 2.10
C VAL A 168 -21.87 8.12 3.25
N GLN A 169 -20.70 7.58 3.56
CA GLN A 169 -19.82 8.12 4.60
C GLN A 169 -19.33 9.53 4.26
N LEU A 170 -18.90 9.77 3.01
CA LEU A 170 -18.48 11.10 2.56
C LEU A 170 -19.62 12.12 2.65
N ILE A 171 -20.83 11.76 2.22
CA ILE A 171 -22.02 12.63 2.34
C ILE A 171 -22.21 13.02 3.80
N LYS A 172 -22.23 12.02 4.72
CA LYS A 172 -22.41 12.27 6.15
C LYS A 172 -21.34 13.18 6.74
N ILE A 173 -20.07 12.91 6.44
CA ILE A 173 -18.95 13.67 6.98
C ILE A 173 -18.96 15.12 6.48
N LEU A 174 -19.18 15.32 5.18
CA LEU A 174 -19.16 16.65 4.57
C LEU A 174 -20.36 17.49 4.96
N MET A 175 -21.50 16.88 5.30
CA MET A 175 -22.66 17.61 5.86
C MET A 175 -22.36 18.27 7.20
N GLN A 176 -21.37 17.80 7.93
CA GLN A 176 -20.96 18.34 9.23
C GLN A 176 -20.02 19.56 9.11
N ASP A 177 -19.68 19.98 7.88
CA ASP A 177 -18.80 21.11 7.58
C ASP A 177 -17.49 21.08 8.38
N PRO A 178 -16.64 20.02 8.21
CA PRO A 178 -15.42 19.88 8.99
C PRO A 178 -14.36 20.92 8.61
N ASP A 179 -13.51 21.30 9.58
CA ASP A 179 -12.33 22.16 9.33
C ASP A 179 -11.12 21.32 8.88
N LEU A 180 -11.05 20.09 9.38
CA LEU A 180 -10.05 19.09 9.04
C LEU A 180 -10.73 17.80 8.56
N LEU A 181 -10.32 17.30 7.42
CA LEU A 181 -10.80 16.04 6.87
C LEU A 181 -9.66 15.01 6.89
N LEU A 182 -9.90 13.91 7.57
CA LEU A 182 -8.99 12.76 7.66
C LEU A 182 -9.56 11.61 6.83
N LEU A 183 -8.78 11.11 5.84
CA LEU A 183 -9.24 10.05 4.94
C LEU A 183 -8.25 8.89 4.96
N ASP A 184 -8.70 7.70 5.40
CA ASP A 184 -7.87 6.49 5.43
C ASP A 184 -8.19 5.62 4.22
N GLU A 185 -7.30 5.62 3.20
CA GLU A 185 -7.44 4.90 1.92
C GLU A 185 -8.78 5.17 1.21
N PRO A 186 -9.15 6.44 0.95
CA PRO A 186 -10.45 6.79 0.37
C PRO A 186 -10.63 6.31 -1.07
N THR A 187 -9.55 5.98 -1.76
CA THR A 187 -9.54 5.52 -3.15
C THR A 187 -9.88 4.04 -3.29
N ASN A 188 -9.84 3.27 -2.19
CA ASN A 188 -10.20 1.86 -2.20
C ASN A 188 -11.68 1.67 -2.54
N ASP A 189 -11.96 0.68 -3.39
CA ASP A 189 -13.33 0.31 -3.79
C ASP A 189 -14.14 1.43 -4.51
N LEU A 190 -13.51 2.54 -4.93
CA LEU A 190 -14.18 3.56 -5.74
C LEU A 190 -14.19 3.19 -7.23
N ASP A 191 -15.30 3.53 -7.90
CA ASP A 191 -15.33 3.54 -9.36
C ASP A 191 -14.63 4.80 -9.90
N LEU A 192 -14.25 4.77 -11.17
CA LEU A 192 -13.51 5.84 -11.83
C LEU A 192 -14.16 7.22 -11.69
N ASN A 193 -15.49 7.30 -11.82
CA ASN A 193 -16.22 8.57 -11.74
C ASN A 193 -16.18 9.15 -10.33
N THR A 194 -16.36 8.32 -9.32
CA THR A 194 -16.27 8.73 -7.91
C THR A 194 -14.84 9.14 -7.54
N MET A 195 -13.85 8.44 -8.08
CA MET A 195 -12.44 8.80 -7.89
C MET A 195 -12.13 10.17 -8.51
N LEU A 196 -12.56 10.42 -9.74
CA LEU A 196 -12.43 11.74 -10.40
C LEU A 196 -13.12 12.85 -9.61
N TRP A 197 -14.30 12.57 -9.08
CA TRP A 197 -15.00 13.52 -8.22
C TRP A 197 -14.18 13.83 -6.97
N LEU A 198 -13.64 12.81 -6.28
CA LEU A 198 -12.84 12.99 -5.07
C LEU A 198 -11.54 13.78 -5.35
N GLU A 199 -10.86 13.49 -6.46
CA GLU A 199 -9.70 14.27 -6.93
C GLU A 199 -10.04 15.76 -7.05
N ASN A 200 -11.10 16.06 -7.80
CA ASN A 200 -11.55 17.44 -8.03
C ASN A 200 -12.01 18.11 -6.74
N PHE A 201 -12.69 17.39 -5.86
CA PHE A 201 -13.11 17.86 -4.56
C PHE A 201 -11.90 18.25 -3.70
N ILE A 202 -10.88 17.40 -3.59
CA ILE A 202 -9.69 17.68 -2.79
C ILE A 202 -8.93 18.89 -3.33
N VAL A 203 -8.73 18.95 -4.65
CA VAL A 203 -8.00 20.06 -5.29
C VAL A 203 -8.76 21.39 -5.15
N GLY A 204 -10.08 21.38 -5.37
CA GLY A 204 -10.92 22.58 -5.37
C GLY A 204 -11.38 23.04 -3.98
N SER A 205 -11.27 22.18 -2.95
CA SER A 205 -11.76 22.49 -1.61
C SER A 205 -10.79 23.38 -0.84
N PRO A 206 -11.25 24.38 -0.07
CA PRO A 206 -10.43 25.14 0.88
C PRO A 206 -10.11 24.34 2.14
N LEU A 207 -10.70 23.17 2.36
CA LEU A 207 -10.53 22.36 3.56
C LEU A 207 -9.09 21.90 3.73
N THR A 208 -8.67 21.75 4.98
CA THR A 208 -7.44 21.05 5.33
C THR A 208 -7.71 19.55 5.25
N ILE A 209 -6.90 18.83 4.48
CA ILE A 209 -7.14 17.40 4.25
C ILE A 209 -5.86 16.64 4.51
N VAL A 210 -5.92 15.62 5.38
CA VAL A 210 -4.86 14.64 5.60
C VAL A 210 -5.38 13.29 5.16
N TYR A 211 -4.65 12.60 4.30
CA TYR A 211 -5.13 11.33 3.77
C TYR A 211 -4.01 10.32 3.55
N VAL A 212 -4.38 9.05 3.65
CA VAL A 212 -3.55 7.90 3.24
C VAL A 212 -4.04 7.45 1.87
N SER A 213 -3.15 7.22 0.93
CA SER A 213 -3.51 6.59 -0.34
C SER A 213 -2.34 5.83 -0.95
N HIS A 214 -2.67 4.77 -1.69
CA HIS A 214 -1.76 4.00 -2.52
C HIS A 214 -1.89 4.30 -4.03
N ASP A 215 -2.83 5.15 -4.42
CA ASP A 215 -3.05 5.54 -5.82
C ASP A 215 -2.09 6.65 -6.24
N GLU A 216 -1.16 6.33 -7.14
CA GLU A 216 -0.13 7.25 -7.60
C GLU A 216 -0.69 8.45 -8.36
N GLU A 217 -1.70 8.25 -9.23
CA GLU A 217 -2.32 9.34 -10.00
C GLU A 217 -3.11 10.29 -9.09
N PHE A 218 -3.78 9.74 -8.09
CA PHE A 218 -4.45 10.52 -7.08
C PHE A 218 -3.47 11.39 -6.29
N LEU A 219 -2.34 10.81 -5.85
CA LEU A 219 -1.28 11.52 -5.14
C LEU A 219 -0.65 12.63 -5.98
N LYS A 220 -0.36 12.37 -7.27
CA LYS A 220 0.20 13.36 -8.21
C LYS A 220 -0.65 14.60 -8.34
N LYS A 221 -1.98 14.43 -8.35
CA LYS A 221 -2.93 15.53 -8.54
C LYS A 221 -3.24 16.30 -7.26
N THR A 222 -3.28 15.62 -6.12
CA THR A 222 -3.88 16.16 -4.91
C THR A 222 -2.88 16.55 -3.82
N ALA A 223 -1.72 15.90 -3.73
CA ALA A 223 -0.78 16.12 -2.64
C ALA A 223 0.01 17.42 -2.77
N THR A 224 -0.01 18.26 -1.73
CA THR A 224 0.83 19.46 -1.60
C THR A 224 1.95 19.28 -0.58
N LYS A 225 1.83 18.27 0.29
CA LYS A 225 2.80 17.90 1.32
C LYS A 225 2.81 16.40 1.51
N ILE A 226 3.97 15.84 1.73
CA ILE A 226 4.17 14.39 1.86
C ILE A 226 4.71 14.07 3.25
N ILE A 227 4.08 13.08 3.90
CA ILE A 227 4.63 12.37 5.06
C ILE A 227 4.89 10.94 4.60
N HIS A 228 6.16 10.57 4.49
CA HIS A 228 6.55 9.23 4.04
C HIS A 228 7.06 8.40 5.22
N LEU A 229 6.37 7.30 5.51
CA LEU A 229 6.73 6.33 6.54
C LEU A 229 7.37 5.12 5.89
N GLU A 230 8.62 4.84 6.24
CA GLU A 230 9.40 3.73 5.68
C GLU A 230 9.96 2.84 6.80
N LEU A 231 10.05 1.54 6.54
CA LEU A 231 10.82 0.61 7.35
C LEU A 231 12.05 0.18 6.56
N LEU A 232 13.20 0.70 6.93
CA LEU A 232 14.50 0.37 6.31
C LEU A 232 15.08 -0.92 6.92
N HIS A 233 16.16 -1.44 6.29
CA HIS A 233 16.94 -2.58 6.79
C HIS A 233 16.09 -3.80 7.12
N GLN A 234 15.41 -4.35 6.11
CA GLN A 234 14.54 -5.51 6.29
C GLN A 234 13.44 -5.25 7.36
N ARG A 235 12.90 -4.03 7.35
CA ARG A 235 11.78 -3.58 8.21
C ARG A 235 12.11 -3.44 9.70
N THR A 236 13.38 -3.27 10.06
CA THR A 236 13.78 -3.12 11.47
C THR A 236 13.99 -1.68 11.92
N LYS A 237 14.18 -0.73 11.00
CA LYS A 237 14.45 0.68 11.33
C LYS A 237 13.41 1.60 10.72
N PRO A 238 12.51 2.20 11.52
CA PRO A 238 11.56 3.18 11.00
C PRO A 238 12.27 4.47 10.60
N ARG A 239 11.86 5.01 9.47
CA ARG A 239 12.26 6.33 8.98
C ARG A 239 11.00 7.08 8.58
N ALA A 240 10.83 8.27 9.09
CA ALA A 240 9.77 9.18 8.68
C ALA A 240 10.39 10.40 8.00
N THR A 241 9.85 10.80 6.86
CA THR A 241 10.27 11.98 6.10
C THR A 241 9.09 12.88 5.89
N VAL A 242 9.23 14.17 6.17
CA VAL A 242 8.20 15.19 5.94
C VAL A 242 8.74 16.22 4.96
N GLU A 243 8.07 16.38 3.82
CA GLU A 243 8.51 17.31 2.78
C GLU A 243 7.32 18.13 2.27
N ASN A 244 7.51 19.44 2.14
CA ASN A 244 6.53 20.37 1.59
C ASN A 244 6.68 20.42 0.07
N LEU A 245 6.46 19.30 -0.59
CA LEU A 245 6.61 19.11 -2.03
C LEU A 245 5.38 18.40 -2.59
N ARG A 246 5.08 18.61 -3.86
CA ARG A 246 4.15 17.76 -4.59
C ARG A 246 4.72 16.35 -4.74
N TYR A 247 3.86 15.38 -4.90
CA TYR A 247 4.26 13.98 -4.97
C TYR A 247 5.32 13.70 -6.03
N VAL A 248 5.18 14.25 -7.23
CA VAL A 248 6.14 14.08 -8.34
C VAL A 248 7.53 14.59 -7.95
N ASP A 249 7.58 15.83 -7.47
CA ASP A 249 8.84 16.49 -7.09
C ASP A 249 9.53 15.73 -5.93
N TYR A 250 8.73 15.19 -5.00
CA TYR A 250 9.21 14.36 -3.90
C TYR A 250 9.85 13.06 -4.39
N ILE A 251 9.18 12.31 -5.29
CA ILE A 251 9.69 11.04 -5.81
C ILE A 251 11.00 11.23 -6.57
N GLU A 252 11.10 12.25 -7.44
CA GLU A 252 12.32 12.57 -8.15
C GLU A 252 13.48 12.91 -7.21
N GLN A 253 13.22 13.74 -6.19
CA GLN A 253 14.22 14.08 -5.17
C GLN A 253 14.67 12.84 -4.39
N ARG A 254 13.71 11.97 -4.02
CA ARG A 254 13.98 10.74 -3.29
C ARG A 254 14.84 9.77 -4.10
N GLU A 255 14.52 9.57 -5.37
CA GLU A 255 15.32 8.71 -6.26
C GLU A 255 16.75 9.23 -6.41
N SER A 256 16.92 10.52 -6.58
CA SER A 256 18.25 11.15 -6.68
C SER A 256 19.06 10.96 -5.38
N LYS A 257 18.46 11.22 -4.22
CA LYS A 257 19.09 10.98 -2.91
C LYS A 257 19.48 9.49 -2.75
N PHE A 258 18.60 8.59 -3.14
CA PHE A 258 18.81 7.15 -3.04
C PHE A 258 19.95 6.66 -3.94
N GLN A 259 20.01 7.11 -5.19
CA GLN A 259 21.09 6.79 -6.12
C GLN A 259 22.43 7.31 -5.60
N HIS A 260 22.43 8.50 -5.01
CA HIS A 260 23.65 9.08 -4.42
C HIS A 260 24.13 8.27 -3.21
N GLU A 261 23.26 7.91 -2.28
CA GLU A 261 23.58 7.05 -1.12
C GLU A 261 24.10 5.68 -1.57
N GLU A 262 23.47 5.07 -2.59
CA GLU A 262 23.90 3.78 -3.15
C GLU A 262 25.31 3.88 -3.78
N MET A 263 25.58 4.95 -4.51
CA MET A 263 26.89 5.19 -5.12
C MET A 263 27.98 5.34 -4.05
N ILE A 264 27.72 6.13 -2.99
CA ILE A 264 28.66 6.30 -1.87
C ILE A 264 28.90 4.95 -1.18
N ALA A 265 27.84 4.22 -0.86
CA ALA A 265 27.95 2.93 -0.18
C ALA A 265 28.71 1.89 -1.01
N ARG A 266 28.49 1.84 -2.33
CA ARG A 266 29.26 0.96 -3.25
C ARG A 266 30.72 1.36 -3.27
N LYS A 267 31.06 2.64 -3.44
CA LYS A 267 32.42 3.13 -3.45
C LYS A 267 33.18 2.82 -2.15
N GLN A 268 32.56 3.07 -1.00
CA GLN A 268 33.16 2.73 0.31
C GLN A 268 33.47 1.23 0.42
N ARG A 269 32.59 0.34 -0.05
CA ARG A 269 32.79 -1.11 -0.03
C ARG A 269 33.89 -1.55 -0.99
N GLU A 270 33.95 -0.99 -2.19
CA GLU A 270 35.04 -1.30 -3.14
C GLU A 270 36.39 -0.85 -2.62
N ASP A 271 36.48 0.36 -2.06
CA ASP A 271 37.72 0.87 -1.47
C ASP A 271 38.14 0.04 -0.25
N TYR A 272 37.21 -0.36 0.58
CA TYR A 272 37.46 -1.27 1.69
C TYR A 272 37.99 -2.63 1.21
N LYS A 273 37.34 -3.22 0.21
CA LYS A 273 37.79 -4.49 -0.38
C LYS A 273 39.23 -4.40 -0.89
N LYS A 274 39.57 -3.34 -1.62
CA LYS A 274 40.95 -3.09 -2.10
C LYS A 274 41.92 -2.92 -0.93
N LYS A 275 41.56 -2.18 0.13
CA LYS A 275 42.37 -2.02 1.33
C LYS A 275 42.61 -3.37 2.03
N MET A 276 41.56 -4.18 2.19
CA MET A 276 41.63 -5.50 2.83
C MET A 276 42.48 -6.51 2.04
N GLU A 277 42.35 -6.54 0.71
CA GLU A 277 43.17 -7.40 -0.16
C GLU A 277 44.65 -7.07 0.01
N LYS A 278 45.02 -5.77 -0.04
CA LYS A 278 46.41 -5.32 0.21
C LYS A 278 46.87 -5.69 1.63
N HIS A 279 46.03 -5.49 2.62
CA HIS A 279 46.33 -5.83 4.02
C HIS A 279 46.61 -7.32 4.17
N GLN A 280 45.76 -8.19 3.62
CA GLN A 280 45.93 -9.64 3.67
C GLN A 280 47.24 -10.08 2.93
N GLN A 281 47.60 -9.45 1.82
CA GLN A 281 48.87 -9.72 1.14
C GLN A 281 50.07 -9.40 2.02
N ILE A 282 50.03 -8.23 2.71
CA ILE A 282 51.09 -7.81 3.62
C ILE A 282 51.17 -8.79 4.82
N GLU A 283 50.05 -9.15 5.41
CA GLU A 283 49.98 -10.07 6.53
C GLU A 283 50.54 -11.44 6.21
N ARG A 284 50.15 -12.00 5.01
CA ARG A 284 50.70 -13.29 4.52
C ARG A 284 52.20 -13.22 4.33
N LYS A 285 52.73 -12.12 3.74
CA LYS A 285 54.13 -11.95 3.51
C LYS A 285 54.93 -11.87 4.84
N VAL A 286 54.47 -11.06 5.80
CA VAL A 286 55.09 -10.95 7.10
C VAL A 286 55.06 -12.27 7.88
N HIS A 287 53.97 -13.04 7.73
CA HIS A 287 53.83 -14.35 8.33
C HIS A 287 54.83 -15.37 7.74
N GLN A 288 55.00 -15.38 6.41
CA GLN A 288 55.97 -16.24 5.71
C GLN A 288 57.41 -15.87 6.14
N ASP A 289 57.74 -14.58 6.15
CA ASP A 289 59.05 -14.10 6.56
C ASP A 289 59.35 -14.49 8.00
N LEU A 290 58.35 -14.42 8.90
CA LEU A 290 58.45 -14.79 10.29
C LEU A 290 58.76 -16.29 10.47
N ASN A 291 58.11 -17.13 9.68
CA ASN A 291 58.29 -18.59 9.75
C ASN A 291 59.64 -19.04 9.16
N ASN A 292 60.15 -18.28 8.18
CA ASN A 292 61.40 -18.61 7.48
C ASN A 292 62.67 -18.04 8.16
N THR A 293 62.49 -17.14 9.13
CA THR A 293 63.62 -16.46 9.78
C THR A 293 64.22 -17.29 10.91
N LYS A 294 65.53 -17.60 10.83
CA LYS A 294 66.33 -18.24 11.90
C LYS A 294 67.09 -17.22 12.76
N ASN A 295 67.06 -15.93 12.42
CA ASN A 295 67.78 -14.87 13.11
C ASN A 295 66.87 -14.21 14.16
N ASP A 296 67.25 -14.25 15.45
CA ASP A 296 66.48 -13.75 16.57
C ASP A 296 66.19 -12.24 16.50
N ALA A 297 67.15 -11.44 16.07
CA ALA A 297 66.96 -9.99 15.92
C ALA A 297 65.92 -9.66 14.85
N MET A 298 65.98 -10.34 13.72
CA MET A 298 65.02 -10.20 12.60
C MET A 298 63.63 -10.73 13.03
N GLY A 299 63.58 -11.83 13.78
CA GLY A 299 62.35 -12.38 14.32
C GLY A 299 61.60 -11.40 15.27
N ARG A 300 62.33 -10.64 16.11
CA ARG A 300 61.74 -9.59 16.97
C ARG A 300 61.17 -8.44 16.12
N LEU A 301 61.87 -8.00 15.07
CA LEU A 301 61.41 -6.97 14.14
C LEU A 301 60.13 -7.39 13.37
N LEU A 302 60.08 -8.63 12.88
CA LEU A 302 58.94 -9.17 12.16
C LEU A 302 57.71 -9.36 13.10
N LYS A 303 57.92 -9.78 14.37
CA LYS A 303 56.86 -9.81 15.38
C LYS A 303 56.26 -8.42 15.65
N LYS A 304 57.11 -7.37 15.74
CA LYS A 304 56.67 -5.98 15.90
C LYS A 304 55.86 -5.52 14.65
N LYS A 305 56.34 -5.86 13.45
CA LYS A 305 55.64 -5.58 12.22
C LYS A 305 54.28 -6.28 12.11
N MET A 306 54.21 -7.55 12.53
CA MET A 306 52.95 -8.30 12.57
C MET A 306 51.94 -7.67 13.57
N ALA A 307 52.40 -7.21 14.74
CA ALA A 307 51.55 -6.50 15.68
C ALA A 307 50.93 -5.20 15.08
N SER A 308 51.79 -4.44 14.32
CA SER A 308 51.31 -3.24 13.58
C SER A 308 50.29 -3.60 12.49
N VAL A 309 50.52 -4.67 11.72
CA VAL A 309 49.60 -5.16 10.70
C VAL A 309 48.24 -5.53 11.32
N LYS A 310 48.25 -6.29 12.41
CA LYS A 310 47.01 -6.66 13.15
C LYS A 310 46.28 -5.42 13.71
N ALA A 311 46.99 -4.42 14.19
CA ALA A 311 46.39 -3.16 14.66
C ALA A 311 45.71 -2.39 13.49
N THR A 312 46.35 -2.40 12.31
CA THR A 312 45.74 -1.81 11.10
C THR A 312 44.47 -2.55 10.66
N GLY A 313 44.46 -3.88 10.72
CA GLY A 313 43.25 -4.69 10.46
C GLY A 313 42.08 -4.32 11.37
N LYS A 314 42.34 -4.22 12.69
CA LYS A 314 41.31 -3.78 13.68
C LYS A 314 40.80 -2.37 13.40
N ARG A 315 41.66 -1.46 12.89
CA ARG A 315 41.19 -0.12 12.46
C ARG A 315 40.25 -0.20 11.26
N PHE A 316 40.56 -1.03 10.26
CA PHE A 316 39.70 -1.23 9.11
C PHE A 316 38.33 -1.84 9.51
N GLU A 317 38.31 -2.75 10.46
CA GLU A 317 37.05 -3.29 11.00
C GLU A 317 36.18 -2.20 11.66
N ARG A 318 36.81 -1.25 12.38
CA ARG A 318 36.09 -0.10 12.95
C ARG A 318 35.59 0.85 11.86
N GLU A 319 36.42 1.16 10.85
CA GLU A 319 36.00 1.98 9.69
C GLU A 319 34.78 1.37 8.98
N LYS A 320 34.64 0.04 8.94
CA LYS A 320 33.50 -0.66 8.35
C LYS A 320 32.17 -0.39 9.07
N ILE A 321 32.21 -0.13 10.37
CA ILE A 321 31.01 0.17 11.18
C ILE A 321 30.42 1.54 10.79
N GLU A 322 31.26 2.47 10.29
CA GLU A 322 30.87 3.83 9.90
C GLU A 322 30.41 3.92 8.43
N PHE A 323 30.37 2.81 7.71
CA PHE A 323 29.96 2.84 6.30
C PHE A 323 28.49 3.22 6.16
N VAL A 324 28.21 4.02 5.13
CA VAL A 324 26.84 4.25 4.70
C VAL A 324 26.23 2.90 4.36
N GLU A 325 25.19 2.55 5.09
CA GLU A 325 24.46 1.33 4.82
C GLU A 325 23.81 1.44 3.43
N LEU A 326 23.83 0.35 2.64
CA LEU A 326 23.08 0.35 1.40
C LEU A 326 21.62 0.61 1.72
N PRO A 327 21.01 1.63 1.11
CA PRO A 327 19.61 1.89 1.31
C PRO A 327 18.83 0.69 0.71
N VAL A 328 18.48 -0.26 1.56
CA VAL A 328 17.68 -1.42 1.18
C VAL A 328 16.23 -1.05 1.47
N THR A 329 15.50 -0.64 0.45
CA THR A 329 14.04 -0.59 0.51
C THR A 329 13.53 -2.04 0.60
N GLY A 330 12.76 -2.35 1.65
CA GLY A 330 12.22 -3.69 1.90
C GLY A 330 11.31 -4.24 0.81
N ASP A 331 10.88 -3.39 -0.12
CA ASP A 331 9.77 -3.69 -1.03
C ASP A 331 10.12 -3.86 -2.51
N LYS A 332 11.40 -4.00 -2.84
CA LYS A 332 11.74 -4.36 -4.23
C LYS A 332 11.09 -5.67 -4.64
N ILE A 333 10.40 -5.65 -5.78
CA ILE A 333 9.80 -6.85 -6.38
C ILE A 333 10.86 -7.53 -7.22
N LEU A 334 11.54 -8.51 -6.64
CA LEU A 334 12.63 -9.25 -7.30
C LEU A 334 12.15 -10.50 -8.03
N VAL A 335 10.86 -10.79 -8.01
CA VAL A 335 10.26 -11.92 -8.74
C VAL A 335 10.52 -11.73 -10.25
N LYS A 336 10.89 -12.82 -10.91
CA LYS A 336 11.06 -12.90 -12.37
C LYS A 336 10.37 -14.16 -12.84
N PHE A 337 9.48 -14.07 -13.81
CA PHE A 337 8.81 -15.25 -14.40
C PHE A 337 9.78 -16.00 -15.32
N LEU A 338 10.71 -16.75 -14.73
CA LEU A 338 11.73 -17.51 -15.47
C LEU A 338 11.27 -18.94 -15.82
N ASN A 339 10.36 -19.50 -15.05
CA ASN A 339 9.91 -20.89 -15.17
C ASN A 339 8.63 -21.03 -16.00
N MET A 340 8.20 -19.96 -16.69
CA MET A 340 6.97 -19.96 -17.49
C MET A 340 6.96 -21.10 -18.51
N LYS A 341 5.93 -21.92 -18.47
CA LYS A 341 5.73 -23.01 -19.45
C LYS A 341 5.42 -22.42 -20.82
N LYS A 342 6.05 -22.98 -21.85
CA LYS A 342 5.85 -22.53 -23.24
C LYS A 342 4.40 -22.75 -23.67
N ILE A 343 3.86 -21.77 -24.37
CA ILE A 343 2.55 -21.82 -25.03
C ILE A 343 2.74 -21.34 -26.46
N GLU A 344 2.00 -21.90 -27.41
CA GLU A 344 2.04 -21.51 -28.82
C GLU A 344 1.59 -20.05 -28.97
N LEU A 345 2.32 -19.27 -29.74
CA LEU A 345 1.96 -17.89 -30.06
C LEU A 345 0.72 -17.83 -30.97
N ASN A 346 -0.07 -16.79 -30.82
CA ASN A 346 -1.31 -16.56 -31.57
C ASN A 346 -2.41 -17.63 -31.44
N LYS A 347 -2.28 -18.55 -30.49
CA LYS A 347 -3.32 -19.53 -30.19
C LYS A 347 -4.49 -18.86 -29.48
N THR A 348 -5.72 -19.18 -29.88
CA THR A 348 -6.91 -18.71 -29.18
C THR A 348 -7.02 -19.36 -27.81
N ILE A 349 -7.08 -18.51 -26.79
CA ILE A 349 -7.23 -18.91 -25.39
C ILE A 349 -8.71 -18.96 -25.02
N LEU A 350 -9.44 -17.92 -25.36
CA LEU A 350 -10.86 -17.77 -25.08
C LEU A 350 -11.56 -17.14 -26.28
N ASP A 351 -12.70 -17.68 -26.65
CA ASP A 351 -13.57 -17.13 -27.70
C ASP A 351 -15.03 -17.27 -27.25
N TRP A 352 -15.56 -16.19 -26.70
CA TRP A 352 -16.96 -16.11 -26.30
C TRP A 352 -17.71 -15.17 -27.22
N GLN A 353 -18.82 -15.65 -27.76
CA GLN A 353 -19.74 -14.89 -28.59
C GLN A 353 -21.13 -14.93 -27.94
N ASN A 354 -21.66 -13.77 -27.64
CA ASN A 354 -22.96 -13.60 -26.98
C ASN A 354 -23.10 -14.44 -25.68
N TYR A 355 -22.00 -14.57 -24.94
CA TYR A 355 -21.96 -15.32 -23.68
C TYR A 355 -22.67 -14.54 -22.58
N SER A 356 -23.47 -15.20 -21.74
CA SER A 356 -24.17 -14.56 -20.63
C SER A 356 -23.76 -15.17 -19.30
N ILE A 357 -23.60 -14.31 -18.29
CA ILE A 357 -23.31 -14.74 -16.92
C ILE A 357 -24.58 -14.60 -16.07
N LYS A 358 -24.95 -15.71 -15.42
CA LYS A 358 -26.11 -15.79 -14.53
C LYS A 358 -25.67 -16.13 -13.12
N ILE A 359 -26.25 -15.48 -12.12
CA ILE A 359 -26.11 -15.83 -10.72
C ILE A 359 -27.50 -16.17 -10.19
N GLU A 360 -27.65 -17.38 -9.67
CA GLU A 360 -28.95 -17.93 -9.29
C GLU A 360 -29.95 -17.82 -10.48
N ASN A 361 -30.98 -17.03 -10.39
CA ASN A 361 -31.96 -16.85 -11.49
C ASN A 361 -31.91 -15.47 -12.15
N ARG A 362 -30.83 -14.67 -11.91
CA ARG A 362 -30.68 -13.32 -12.48
C ARG A 362 -29.57 -13.29 -13.51
N ASN A 363 -29.84 -12.70 -14.68
CA ASN A 363 -28.77 -12.36 -15.62
C ASN A 363 -27.94 -11.21 -15.01
N LEU A 364 -26.68 -11.51 -14.67
CA LEU A 364 -25.75 -10.50 -14.19
C LEU A 364 -25.19 -9.69 -15.37
N ILE A 365 -24.85 -10.38 -16.48
CA ILE A 365 -24.36 -9.77 -17.72
C ILE A 365 -25.04 -10.49 -18.87
N SER A 366 -25.65 -9.72 -19.78
CA SER A 366 -26.51 -10.29 -20.82
C SER A 366 -25.74 -10.76 -22.05
N SER A 367 -24.68 -10.07 -22.44
CA SER A 367 -23.88 -10.41 -23.63
C SER A 367 -22.42 -10.04 -23.46
N ILE A 368 -21.55 -11.03 -23.66
CA ILE A 368 -20.10 -10.88 -23.62
C ILE A 368 -19.55 -11.41 -24.95
N ASP A 369 -18.91 -10.50 -25.68
CA ASP A 369 -18.15 -10.84 -26.87
C ASP A 369 -16.67 -10.55 -26.58
N ILE A 370 -15.86 -11.60 -26.44
CA ILE A 370 -14.44 -11.46 -26.14
C ILE A 370 -13.64 -12.55 -26.82
N HIS A 371 -12.61 -12.14 -27.55
CA HIS A 371 -11.67 -13.01 -28.20
C HIS A 371 -10.26 -12.72 -27.70
N ILE A 372 -9.61 -13.73 -27.09
CA ILE A 372 -8.30 -13.61 -26.43
C ILE A 372 -7.33 -14.60 -27.06
N LYS A 373 -6.15 -14.09 -27.44
CA LYS A 373 -5.03 -14.86 -27.96
C LYS A 373 -3.88 -14.90 -26.95
N THR A 374 -3.00 -15.89 -27.12
CA THR A 374 -1.78 -16.01 -26.32
C THR A 374 -0.91 -14.77 -26.45
N GLY A 375 -0.36 -14.31 -25.33
CA GLY A 375 0.50 -13.13 -25.25
C GLY A 375 -0.21 -11.80 -25.13
N GLU A 376 -1.54 -11.75 -25.28
CA GLU A 376 -2.32 -10.51 -25.08
C GLU A 376 -2.47 -10.16 -23.60
N LYS A 377 -2.46 -8.85 -23.34
CA LYS A 377 -2.68 -8.30 -21.99
C LYS A 377 -3.95 -7.46 -22.00
N ILE A 378 -4.95 -7.96 -21.28
CA ILE A 378 -6.31 -7.42 -21.29
C ILE A 378 -6.65 -6.85 -19.94
N GLY A 379 -7.11 -5.59 -19.94
CA GLY A 379 -7.68 -4.90 -18.79
C GLY A 379 -9.22 -4.87 -18.89
N ILE A 380 -9.88 -5.14 -17.78
CA ILE A 380 -11.33 -5.05 -17.63
C ILE A 380 -11.62 -4.02 -16.56
N THR A 381 -12.34 -2.97 -16.92
CA THR A 381 -12.80 -1.91 -16.02
C THR A 381 -14.34 -1.87 -16.00
N GLY A 382 -14.93 -1.05 -15.15
CA GLY A 382 -16.38 -0.88 -15.05
C GLY A 382 -16.83 -0.56 -13.63
N ALA A 383 -18.09 -0.17 -13.44
CA ALA A 383 -18.64 0.21 -12.15
C ALA A 383 -18.48 -0.91 -11.10
N ASN A 384 -18.49 -0.52 -9.82
CA ASN A 384 -18.43 -1.51 -8.74
C ASN A 384 -19.74 -2.30 -8.67
N GLY A 385 -19.63 -3.60 -8.36
CA GLY A 385 -20.79 -4.50 -8.30
C GLY A 385 -21.33 -4.96 -9.66
N VAL A 386 -20.75 -4.53 -10.80
CA VAL A 386 -21.21 -4.92 -12.15
C VAL A 386 -20.87 -6.37 -12.51
N GLY A 387 -20.07 -7.06 -11.70
CA GLY A 387 -19.73 -8.46 -11.93
C GLY A 387 -18.33 -8.73 -12.50
N LYS A 388 -17.39 -7.79 -12.39
CA LYS A 388 -16.01 -7.94 -12.89
C LYS A 388 -15.28 -9.16 -12.34
N SER A 389 -15.28 -9.34 -11.01
CA SER A 389 -14.63 -10.49 -10.36
C SER A 389 -15.34 -11.82 -10.68
N THR A 390 -16.67 -11.77 -10.90
CA THR A 390 -17.45 -12.92 -11.37
C THR A 390 -17.04 -13.31 -12.78
N LEU A 391 -16.93 -12.34 -13.69
CA LEU A 391 -16.42 -12.55 -15.04
C LEU A 391 -15.03 -13.20 -15.03
N LEU A 392 -14.12 -12.69 -14.20
CA LEU A 392 -12.77 -13.25 -14.08
C LEU A 392 -12.79 -14.69 -13.54
N THR A 393 -13.73 -15.00 -12.63
CA THR A 393 -13.92 -16.34 -12.09
C THR A 393 -14.46 -17.32 -13.14
N GLU A 394 -15.42 -16.88 -13.97
CA GLU A 394 -15.95 -17.67 -15.10
C GLU A 394 -14.85 -17.96 -16.13
N ILE A 395 -14.05 -16.95 -16.50
CA ILE A 395 -12.88 -17.13 -17.36
C ILE A 395 -11.92 -18.17 -16.77
N LYS A 396 -11.65 -18.09 -15.46
CA LYS A 396 -10.82 -19.07 -14.76
C LYS A 396 -11.35 -20.49 -14.91
N GLN A 397 -12.65 -20.69 -14.67
CA GLN A 397 -13.27 -22.03 -14.75
C GLN A 397 -13.17 -22.63 -16.16
N GLU A 398 -13.28 -21.80 -17.19
CA GLU A 398 -13.12 -22.24 -18.58
C GLU A 398 -11.67 -22.63 -18.90
N LEU A 399 -10.71 -21.78 -18.49
CA LEU A 399 -9.30 -21.98 -18.80
C LEU A 399 -8.68 -23.18 -18.09
N ILE A 400 -9.10 -23.50 -16.86
CA ILE A 400 -8.58 -24.65 -16.09
C ILE A 400 -8.91 -25.99 -16.75
N LYS A 401 -9.96 -26.06 -17.57
CA LYS A 401 -10.32 -27.30 -18.30
C LYS A 401 -9.28 -27.70 -19.34
N ARG A 402 -8.38 -26.81 -19.71
CA ARG A 402 -7.36 -27.02 -20.76
C ARG A 402 -6.03 -27.47 -20.18
N SER A 403 -5.48 -28.57 -20.69
CA SER A 403 -4.21 -29.13 -20.22
C SER A 403 -2.96 -28.36 -20.68
N ASP A 404 -3.08 -27.57 -21.76
CA ASP A 404 -1.99 -26.78 -22.33
C ASP A 404 -1.82 -25.41 -21.63
N ILE A 405 -2.72 -25.09 -20.71
CA ILE A 405 -2.79 -23.79 -20.01
C ILE A 405 -2.46 -23.98 -18.52
N HIS A 406 -1.58 -23.14 -18.02
CA HIS A 406 -1.25 -23.06 -16.60
C HIS A 406 -1.67 -21.69 -16.06
N VAL A 407 -2.80 -21.68 -15.35
CA VAL A 407 -3.45 -20.46 -14.86
C VAL A 407 -2.95 -20.11 -13.47
N GLY A 408 -2.44 -18.87 -13.30
CA GLY A 408 -2.25 -18.23 -12.01
C GLY A 408 -3.40 -17.27 -11.73
N PHE A 409 -4.13 -17.48 -10.64
CA PHE A 409 -5.23 -16.61 -10.23
C PHE A 409 -4.88 -15.86 -8.97
N MET A 410 -4.82 -14.54 -9.06
CA MET A 410 -4.58 -13.63 -7.95
C MET A 410 -5.89 -12.93 -7.57
N PRO A 411 -6.53 -13.32 -6.45
CA PRO A 411 -7.79 -12.71 -6.03
C PRO A 411 -7.57 -11.34 -5.42
N GLN A 412 -8.59 -10.49 -5.41
CA GLN A 412 -8.57 -9.18 -4.76
C GLN A 412 -8.19 -9.27 -3.26
N ASN A 413 -8.74 -10.27 -2.56
CA ASN A 413 -8.35 -10.59 -1.19
C ASN A 413 -7.39 -11.78 -1.20
N TYR A 414 -6.10 -11.54 -0.96
CA TYR A 414 -5.04 -12.56 -1.00
C TYR A 414 -5.17 -13.63 0.08
N THR A 415 -5.90 -13.37 1.14
CA THR A 415 -6.12 -14.32 2.24
C THR A 415 -7.28 -15.29 1.95
N LYS A 416 -8.09 -15.00 0.93
CA LYS A 416 -9.23 -15.84 0.57
C LYS A 416 -8.76 -17.15 -0.05
N ASN A 417 -9.29 -18.26 0.45
CA ASN A 417 -9.01 -19.63 -0.04
C ASN A 417 -7.57 -20.11 0.17
N ILE A 418 -6.84 -19.57 1.15
CA ILE A 418 -5.55 -20.09 1.61
C ILE A 418 -5.61 -20.41 3.09
N ASN A 419 -4.80 -21.37 3.50
CA ASN A 419 -4.64 -21.65 4.92
C ASN A 419 -3.65 -20.66 5.54
N LEU A 420 -4.15 -19.70 6.30
CA LEU A 420 -3.36 -18.63 6.91
C LEU A 420 -2.43 -19.11 8.03
N THR A 421 -2.57 -20.35 8.51
CA THR A 421 -1.69 -20.92 9.54
C THR A 421 -0.41 -21.51 8.96
N GLN A 422 -0.34 -21.69 7.64
CA GLN A 422 0.86 -22.13 6.93
C GLN A 422 1.97 -21.08 6.96
N THR A 423 3.19 -21.53 6.82
CA THR A 423 4.37 -20.70 6.56
C THR A 423 4.53 -20.42 5.06
N PRO A 424 5.29 -19.37 4.65
CA PRO A 424 5.66 -19.13 3.25
C PRO A 424 6.29 -20.35 2.56
N ILE A 425 7.14 -21.08 3.28
CA ILE A 425 7.77 -22.29 2.77
C ILE A 425 6.71 -23.35 2.47
N GLU A 426 5.80 -23.63 3.40
CA GLU A 426 4.72 -24.59 3.21
C GLU A 426 3.75 -24.19 2.09
N PHE A 427 3.47 -22.89 1.94
CA PHE A 427 2.60 -22.37 0.89
C PHE A 427 3.18 -22.57 -0.52
N LEU A 428 4.51 -22.51 -0.66
CA LEU A 428 5.21 -22.71 -1.94
C LEU A 428 5.57 -24.17 -2.21
N THR A 429 5.67 -25.01 -1.17
CA THR A 429 6.05 -26.43 -1.27
C THR A 429 4.93 -27.25 -1.93
N HIS A 430 5.28 -28.15 -2.83
CA HIS A 430 4.36 -29.04 -3.51
C HIS A 430 4.51 -30.51 -3.07
N SER A 431 5.73 -31.04 -3.10
CA SER A 431 6.01 -32.45 -2.71
C SER A 431 6.28 -32.64 -1.22
N GLY A 432 6.77 -31.58 -0.54
CA GLY A 432 7.18 -31.63 0.86
C GLY A 432 8.57 -32.23 1.09
N GLU A 433 9.30 -32.58 0.03
CA GLU A 433 10.65 -33.13 0.11
C GLU A 433 11.65 -32.08 0.66
N ARG A 434 12.71 -32.60 1.31
CA ARG A 434 13.72 -31.75 1.95
C ARG A 434 14.47 -30.86 0.95
N ASP A 435 14.77 -31.42 -0.22
CA ASP A 435 15.49 -30.69 -1.27
C ASP A 435 14.64 -29.56 -1.86
N GLU A 436 13.33 -29.80 -2.08
CA GLU A 436 12.39 -28.75 -2.50
C GLU A 436 12.32 -27.61 -1.49
N LYS A 437 12.20 -27.93 -0.19
CA LYS A 437 12.18 -26.91 0.88
C LYS A 437 13.46 -26.06 0.87
N THR A 438 14.62 -26.68 0.67
CA THR A 438 15.90 -25.97 0.60
C THR A 438 15.96 -25.03 -0.62
N GLN A 439 15.46 -25.47 -1.76
CA GLN A 439 15.36 -24.64 -2.97
C GLN A 439 14.41 -23.46 -2.76
N ILE A 440 13.24 -23.69 -2.14
CA ILE A 440 12.26 -22.65 -1.81
C ILE A 440 12.85 -21.63 -0.84
N MET A 441 13.56 -22.07 0.21
CA MET A 441 14.23 -21.16 1.14
C MET A 441 15.27 -20.29 0.42
N THR A 442 16.07 -20.88 -0.47
CA THR A 442 17.03 -20.15 -1.29
C THR A 442 16.35 -19.16 -2.21
N TYR A 443 15.24 -19.55 -2.82
CA TYR A 443 14.44 -18.69 -3.68
C TYR A 443 13.82 -17.52 -2.90
N LEU A 444 13.18 -17.79 -1.76
CA LEU A 444 12.65 -16.74 -0.87
C LEU A 444 13.75 -15.79 -0.39
N GLY A 445 14.95 -16.32 -0.05
CA GLY A 445 16.10 -15.49 0.29
C GLY A 445 16.52 -14.57 -0.87
N SER A 446 16.45 -15.05 -2.12
CA SER A 446 16.69 -14.22 -3.32
C SER A 446 15.65 -13.10 -3.48
N LEU A 447 14.43 -13.31 -2.99
CA LEU A 447 13.35 -12.33 -2.94
C LEU A 447 13.41 -11.42 -1.69
N ARG A 448 14.47 -11.56 -0.90
CA ARG A 448 14.76 -10.80 0.34
C ARG A 448 13.80 -11.07 1.50
N TYR A 449 13.17 -12.24 1.54
CA TYR A 449 12.52 -12.68 2.76
C TYR A 449 13.58 -12.99 3.83
N THR A 450 13.36 -12.52 5.05
CA THR A 450 14.20 -12.89 6.19
C THR A 450 13.90 -14.31 6.66
N THR A 451 14.81 -14.92 7.43
CA THR A 451 14.57 -16.25 7.99
C THR A 451 13.33 -16.27 8.89
N GLU A 452 13.08 -15.21 9.62
CA GLU A 452 11.88 -15.06 10.45
C GLU A 452 10.63 -14.99 9.60
N GLU A 453 10.59 -14.14 8.58
CA GLU A 453 9.46 -14.03 7.64
C GLU A 453 9.16 -15.36 6.92
N MET A 454 10.18 -16.18 6.62
CA MET A 454 9.98 -17.50 6.00
C MET A 454 9.31 -18.51 6.93
N THR A 455 9.45 -18.31 8.25
CA THR A 455 8.91 -19.21 9.30
C THR A 455 7.67 -18.66 9.98
N HIS A 456 7.34 -17.38 9.79
CA HIS A 456 6.11 -16.79 10.27
C HIS A 456 4.89 -17.38 9.56
N ARG A 457 3.73 -17.33 10.19
CA ARG A 457 2.47 -17.73 9.56
C ARG A 457 2.03 -16.69 8.54
N LEU A 458 1.32 -17.12 7.50
CA LEU A 458 0.84 -16.21 6.45
C LEU A 458 -0.03 -15.06 6.98
N ASN A 459 -0.76 -15.26 8.08
CA ASN A 459 -1.55 -14.20 8.72
C ASN A 459 -0.70 -13.09 9.39
N GLN A 460 0.58 -13.30 9.55
CA GLN A 460 1.53 -12.32 10.11
C GLN A 460 2.24 -11.52 9.02
N LEU A 461 2.06 -11.90 7.75
CA LEU A 461 2.65 -11.19 6.62
C LEU A 461 1.77 -10.00 6.21
N SER A 462 2.39 -8.92 5.76
CA SER A 462 1.68 -7.81 5.12
C SER A 462 1.06 -8.22 3.78
N GLY A 463 0.04 -7.49 3.31
CA GLY A 463 -0.58 -7.76 2.01
C GLY A 463 0.41 -7.66 0.86
N GLY A 464 1.37 -6.73 0.90
CA GLY A 464 2.44 -6.65 -0.08
C GLY A 464 3.39 -7.85 -0.06
N GLN A 465 3.69 -8.41 1.13
CA GLN A 465 4.45 -9.66 1.23
C GLN A 465 3.66 -10.85 0.69
N LEU A 466 2.38 -10.95 1.04
CA LEU A 466 1.50 -12.00 0.50
C LEU A 466 1.39 -11.90 -1.02
N ALA A 467 1.27 -10.70 -1.57
CA ALA A 467 1.24 -10.49 -3.01
C ALA A 467 2.53 -10.97 -3.70
N LYS A 468 3.70 -10.63 -3.15
CA LYS A 468 5.00 -11.14 -3.64
C LYS A 468 5.06 -12.66 -3.57
N LEU A 469 4.51 -13.26 -2.51
CA LEU A 469 4.47 -14.71 -2.33
C LEU A 469 3.58 -15.39 -3.39
N TRP A 470 2.44 -14.79 -3.74
CA TRP A 470 1.59 -15.25 -4.84
C TRP A 470 2.33 -15.20 -6.18
N LEU A 471 3.02 -14.10 -6.47
CA LEU A 471 3.83 -13.97 -7.69
C LEU A 471 4.96 -15.01 -7.74
N ALA A 472 5.61 -15.26 -6.61
CA ALA A 472 6.62 -16.32 -6.47
C ALA A 472 6.04 -17.71 -6.75
N LYS A 473 4.86 -18.00 -6.23
CA LYS A 473 4.13 -19.25 -6.48
C LYS A 473 3.83 -19.43 -7.97
N PHE A 474 3.39 -18.38 -8.64
CA PHE A 474 3.10 -18.44 -10.08
C PHE A 474 4.35 -18.70 -10.91
N ASP A 475 5.50 -18.11 -10.56
CA ASP A 475 6.78 -18.44 -11.22
C ASP A 475 7.16 -19.91 -11.01
N LEU A 476 7.13 -20.42 -9.77
CA LEU A 476 7.46 -21.82 -9.47
C LEU A 476 6.53 -22.81 -10.16
N GLN A 477 5.25 -22.48 -10.32
CA GLN A 477 4.26 -23.29 -11.03
C GLN A 477 4.38 -23.23 -12.57
N GLY A 478 5.22 -22.34 -13.08
CA GLY A 478 5.39 -22.14 -14.52
C GLY A 478 4.15 -21.61 -15.22
N VAL A 479 3.42 -20.71 -14.55
CA VAL A 479 2.18 -20.12 -15.05
C VAL A 479 2.42 -19.40 -16.37
N ASN A 480 1.53 -19.59 -17.35
CA ASN A 480 1.57 -18.94 -18.66
C ASN A 480 0.36 -18.02 -18.93
N ILE A 481 -0.66 -18.07 -18.05
CA ILE A 481 -1.78 -17.13 -18.04
C ILE A 481 -1.99 -16.59 -16.62
N LEU A 482 -1.97 -15.27 -16.48
CA LEU A 482 -2.27 -14.59 -15.23
C LEU A 482 -3.67 -14.01 -15.26
N LEU A 483 -4.49 -14.38 -14.28
CA LEU A 483 -5.78 -13.77 -13.99
C LEU A 483 -5.64 -12.93 -12.71
N LEU A 484 -5.78 -11.62 -12.82
CA LEU A 484 -5.45 -10.67 -11.76
C LEU A 484 -6.68 -9.83 -11.38
N ASP A 485 -7.07 -9.87 -10.11
CA ASP A 485 -8.15 -9.05 -9.58
C ASP A 485 -7.56 -7.96 -8.68
N GLU A 486 -7.53 -6.71 -9.14
CA GLU A 486 -6.94 -5.52 -8.51
C GLU A 486 -5.47 -5.72 -8.06
N PRO A 487 -4.55 -6.06 -8.98
CA PRO A 487 -3.20 -6.53 -8.63
C PRO A 487 -2.30 -5.46 -7.98
N THR A 488 -2.61 -4.18 -8.12
CA THR A 488 -1.80 -3.07 -7.59
C THR A 488 -2.23 -2.61 -6.19
N ARG A 489 -3.40 -3.05 -5.71
CA ARG A 489 -4.06 -2.54 -4.51
C ARG A 489 -3.21 -2.58 -3.23
N ASN A 490 -2.43 -3.64 -3.03
CA ASN A 490 -1.67 -3.85 -1.79
C ASN A 490 -0.18 -3.50 -1.93
N PHE A 491 0.17 -2.73 -2.95
CA PHE A 491 1.53 -2.26 -3.16
C PHE A 491 1.62 -0.76 -2.90
N SER A 492 2.68 -0.35 -2.22
CA SER A 492 2.94 1.08 -2.02
C SER A 492 3.17 1.79 -3.35
N PRO A 493 2.86 3.10 -3.46
CA PRO A 493 3.12 3.87 -4.67
C PRO A 493 4.59 3.81 -5.13
N VAL A 494 5.51 3.58 -4.18
CA VAL A 494 6.95 3.47 -4.45
C VAL A 494 7.31 2.14 -5.11
N SER A 495 6.61 1.05 -4.78
CA SER A 495 6.84 -0.29 -5.35
C SER A 495 6.02 -0.59 -6.61
N GLN A 496 4.99 0.19 -6.89
CA GLN A 496 4.14 0.02 -8.08
C GLN A 496 4.91 0.03 -9.41
N PRO A 497 5.88 0.94 -9.67
CA PRO A 497 6.62 0.93 -10.93
C PRO A 497 7.36 -0.39 -11.23
N GLU A 498 7.90 -1.03 -10.18
CA GLU A 498 8.56 -2.34 -10.33
C GLU A 498 7.55 -3.44 -10.66
N LEU A 499 6.37 -3.43 -10.02
CA LEU A 499 5.27 -4.35 -10.29
C LEU A 499 4.77 -4.21 -11.74
N LEU A 500 4.54 -2.99 -12.20
CA LEU A 500 4.14 -2.70 -13.57
C LEU A 500 5.19 -3.20 -14.58
N SER A 501 6.48 -2.97 -14.30
CA SER A 501 7.58 -3.48 -15.11
C SER A 501 7.61 -5.01 -15.16
N LEU A 502 7.33 -5.70 -14.03
CA LEU A 502 7.22 -7.15 -13.96
C LEU A 502 6.10 -7.66 -14.88
N PHE A 503 4.90 -7.11 -14.76
CA PHE A 503 3.76 -7.52 -15.60
C PHE A 503 3.96 -7.14 -17.07
N LYS A 504 4.57 -5.99 -17.36
CA LYS A 504 4.90 -5.59 -18.73
C LYS A 504 5.88 -6.56 -19.40
N LYS A 505 6.85 -7.10 -18.65
CA LYS A 505 7.85 -8.06 -19.13
C LYS A 505 7.35 -9.51 -19.17
N PHE A 506 6.20 -9.79 -18.56
CA PHE A 506 5.62 -11.12 -18.61
C PHE A 506 5.26 -11.49 -20.05
N LYS A 507 5.78 -12.62 -20.54
CA LYS A 507 5.61 -13.06 -21.94
C LYS A 507 4.33 -13.86 -22.18
N GLY A 508 3.61 -14.24 -21.12
CA GLY A 508 2.33 -14.93 -21.18
C GLY A 508 1.16 -13.96 -21.35
N THR A 509 -0.04 -14.48 -21.22
CA THR A 509 -1.28 -13.71 -21.29
C THR A 509 -1.66 -13.16 -19.91
N ILE A 510 -2.14 -11.91 -19.88
CA ILE A 510 -2.70 -11.31 -18.67
C ILE A 510 -4.16 -10.95 -18.95
N ILE A 511 -5.05 -11.34 -18.04
CA ILE A 511 -6.43 -10.86 -18.00
C ILE A 511 -6.62 -10.27 -16.60
N SER A 512 -6.81 -8.97 -16.53
CA SER A 512 -6.88 -8.26 -15.25
C SER A 512 -8.14 -7.44 -15.13
N VAL A 513 -8.72 -7.47 -13.94
CA VAL A 513 -9.69 -6.46 -13.49
C VAL A 513 -8.92 -5.39 -12.73
N SER A 514 -9.05 -4.14 -13.12
CA SER A 514 -8.40 -3.03 -12.41
C SER A 514 -9.11 -1.69 -12.64
N HIS A 515 -9.02 -0.84 -11.62
CA HIS A 515 -9.37 0.58 -11.67
C HIS A 515 -8.12 1.48 -11.74
N ASP A 516 -6.93 0.90 -11.60
CA ASP A 516 -5.66 1.60 -11.67
C ASP A 516 -5.35 1.99 -13.12
N ARG A 517 -5.39 3.30 -13.39
CA ARG A 517 -5.16 3.88 -14.72
C ARG A 517 -3.75 3.61 -15.21
N VAL A 518 -2.75 3.72 -14.32
CA VAL A 518 -1.35 3.52 -14.67
C VAL A 518 -1.11 2.08 -15.08
N PHE A 519 -1.72 1.12 -14.33
CA PHE A 519 -1.67 -0.29 -14.69
C PHE A 519 -2.31 -0.55 -16.05
N LEU A 520 -3.53 -0.06 -16.28
CA LEU A 520 -4.26 -0.24 -17.52
C LEU A 520 -3.49 0.33 -18.72
N ASP A 521 -2.89 1.51 -18.57
CA ASP A 521 -2.17 2.18 -19.65
C ASP A 521 -0.78 1.59 -19.90
N THR A 522 -0.08 1.14 -18.87
CA THR A 522 1.31 0.64 -18.97
C THR A 522 1.39 -0.82 -19.37
N VAL A 523 0.47 -1.64 -18.85
CA VAL A 523 0.53 -3.11 -18.96
C VAL A 523 -0.42 -3.64 -20.02
N CYS A 524 -1.66 -3.11 -20.13
CA CYS A 524 -2.69 -3.70 -20.96
C CYS A 524 -2.63 -3.23 -22.42
N ASP A 525 -2.73 -4.19 -23.37
CA ASP A 525 -2.80 -3.92 -24.81
C ASP A 525 -4.23 -3.57 -25.25
N LYS A 526 -5.23 -4.18 -24.59
CA LYS A 526 -6.65 -3.97 -24.85
C LYS A 526 -7.38 -3.69 -23.55
N ILE A 527 -8.31 -2.74 -23.56
CA ILE A 527 -9.13 -2.40 -22.41
C ILE A 527 -10.60 -2.57 -22.76
N TYR A 528 -11.32 -3.26 -21.89
CA TYR A 528 -12.76 -3.48 -21.99
C TYR A 528 -13.47 -2.83 -20.80
N GLU A 529 -14.59 -2.21 -21.07
CA GLU A 529 -15.50 -1.70 -20.05
C GLU A 529 -16.68 -2.66 -19.89
N LEU A 530 -16.89 -3.14 -18.67
CA LEU A 530 -17.99 -4.01 -18.31
C LEU A 530 -19.18 -3.17 -17.81
N ASN A 531 -20.30 -3.30 -18.50
CA ASN A 531 -21.60 -2.74 -18.12
C ASN A 531 -22.58 -3.89 -17.83
N PRO A 532 -23.71 -3.65 -17.13
CA PRO A 532 -24.69 -4.71 -16.84
C PRO A 532 -25.23 -5.44 -18.08
N THR A 533 -25.21 -4.78 -19.24
CA THR A 533 -25.76 -5.34 -20.48
C THR A 533 -24.70 -6.01 -21.36
N ARG A 534 -23.47 -5.50 -21.36
CA ARG A 534 -22.43 -5.96 -22.30
C ARG A 534 -21.02 -5.62 -21.85
N LEU A 535 -20.06 -6.34 -22.43
CA LEU A 535 -18.64 -6.01 -22.41
C LEU A 535 -18.28 -5.23 -23.67
N LYS A 536 -17.77 -4.00 -23.54
CA LYS A 536 -17.41 -3.11 -24.66
C LYS A 536 -15.91 -2.88 -24.67
N ARG A 537 -15.25 -3.09 -25.81
CA ARG A 537 -13.86 -2.68 -26.00
C ARG A 537 -13.78 -1.14 -26.10
N ILE A 538 -12.88 -0.52 -25.31
CA ILE A 538 -12.65 0.93 -25.29
C ILE A 538 -11.25 1.30 -25.82
N ARG A 539 -10.29 0.37 -25.76
CA ARG A 539 -8.96 0.49 -26.36
C ARG A 539 -8.49 -0.81 -27.00
#